data_dad68c4f48d6c71b9748574014083aa2
#
_entry.id   dad68c4f48d6c71b9748574014083aa2
#
_cell.length_a   1.000
_cell.length_b   1.000
_cell.length_c   1.000
_cell.angle_alpha   90.00
_cell.angle_beta   90.00
_cell.angle_gamma   90.00
#
_symmetry.space_group_name_H-M   'P 1'
#
loop_
_entity.id
_entity.type
_entity.pdbx_description
1 polymer ?
#
loop_
_entity_poly.entity_id
_entity_poly.type
_entity_poly.pdbx_seq_one_letter_code
_entity_poly.pdbx_strand_id
1 'polypeptide(L)'
;GTLYLGYPLTANADEAITVEALWVTESKGMVAFILGNSQDSIEQLKEQQDSLYYNLDFYLKKYSTLRKGRNLAFEPLVITVLPDKIDYEDEDHEYLFCTCGEIASLVDEYATFDKKIYKRLCEVLQKVSEIKPRKKRANVKKEGSYGDIIKKIEKEIANLDEWQKKAAFEVPDGPQRIKGLAGSGKTIVLALKAAYLHTQYPELKIGVTYYTRALYQQYVNLITDFVQDMSGEKVDWDNL
;
A
#
# COMPACT_ATOMS: atom_id res chain seq x y z
N GLY A 1 2.88 -10.96 -11.99
CA GLY A 1 2.19 -10.34 -10.86
C GLY A 1 3.15 -9.82 -9.81
N THR A 2 2.64 -9.01 -8.90
CA THR A 2 3.41 -8.45 -7.79
C THR A 2 2.81 -8.91 -6.48
N LEU A 3 3.65 -9.41 -5.57
CA LEU A 3 3.28 -9.77 -4.21
C LEU A 3 3.80 -8.69 -3.25
N TYR A 4 2.90 -8.10 -2.50
CA TYR A 4 3.22 -7.17 -1.41
C TYR A 4 3.07 -7.91 -0.09
N LEU A 5 4.06 -7.81 0.81
CA LEU A 5 4.01 -8.36 2.16
C LEU A 5 3.94 -7.18 3.14
N GLY A 6 3.04 -7.28 4.12
CA GLY A 6 2.82 -6.21 5.09
C GLY A 6 2.37 -4.89 4.43
N TYR A 7 1.41 -4.95 3.50
CA TYR A 7 0.95 -3.76 2.78
C TYR A 7 0.08 -2.89 3.69
N PRO A 8 0.48 -1.64 3.96
CA PRO A 8 -0.30 -0.75 4.81
C PRO A 8 -1.54 -0.25 4.07
N LEU A 9 -2.72 -0.50 4.61
CA LEU A 9 -3.99 0.10 4.21
C LEU A 9 -4.34 1.18 5.22
N THR A 10 -4.38 2.44 4.79
CA THR A 10 -4.96 3.52 5.59
C THR A 10 -6.45 3.63 5.28
N ALA A 11 -7.26 2.87 5.98
CA ALA A 11 -8.71 2.88 5.77
C ALA A 11 -9.38 4.08 6.44
N ASN A 12 -9.03 4.39 7.68
CA ASN A 12 -9.53 5.54 8.46
C ASN A 12 -8.40 6.14 9.30
N ALA A 13 -8.60 7.35 9.82
CA ALA A 13 -7.66 8.03 10.70
C ALA A 13 -7.35 7.28 12.02
N ASP A 14 -8.20 6.33 12.41
CA ASP A 14 -8.14 5.65 13.70
C ASP A 14 -7.62 4.20 13.62
N GLU A 15 -7.55 3.58 12.43
CA GLU A 15 -7.09 2.19 12.30
C GLU A 15 -6.24 1.99 11.05
N ALA A 16 -4.95 1.78 11.27
CA ALA A 16 -4.06 1.27 10.25
C ALA A 16 -4.20 -0.24 10.13
N ILE A 17 -4.71 -0.68 9.01
CA ILE A 17 -4.80 -2.10 8.70
C ILE A 17 -3.62 -2.47 7.83
N THR A 18 -2.90 -3.49 8.25
CA THR A 18 -1.82 -4.08 7.44
C THR A 18 -2.33 -5.35 6.79
N VAL A 19 -2.30 -5.42 5.48
CA VAL A 19 -2.57 -6.66 4.75
C VAL A 19 -1.31 -7.51 4.80
N GLU A 20 -1.40 -8.69 5.38
CA GLU A 20 -0.24 -9.58 5.56
C GLU A 20 0.41 -9.96 4.24
N ALA A 21 -0.39 -10.38 3.27
CA ALA A 21 0.06 -10.60 1.91
C ALA A 21 -1.01 -10.14 0.90
N LEU A 22 -0.60 -9.38 -0.10
CA LEU A 22 -1.44 -8.88 -1.16
C LEU A 22 -0.83 -9.22 -2.51
N TRP A 23 -1.49 -10.08 -3.26
CA TRP A 23 -1.04 -10.49 -4.58
C TRP A 23 -1.87 -9.83 -5.67
N VAL A 24 -1.20 -9.19 -6.61
CA VAL A 24 -1.83 -8.45 -7.71
C VAL A 24 -1.31 -8.94 -9.05
N THR A 25 -2.20 -9.42 -9.88
CA THR A 25 -1.85 -9.93 -11.21
C THR A 25 -2.77 -9.40 -12.29
N GLU A 26 -2.29 -9.45 -13.54
CA GLU A 26 -3.04 -8.98 -14.69
C GLU A 26 -4.26 -9.88 -15.00
N SER A 27 -4.15 -11.19 -14.74
CA SER A 27 -5.19 -12.16 -15.03
C SER A 27 -6.17 -12.41 -13.90
N LYS A 28 -5.69 -12.32 -12.64
CA LYS A 28 -6.46 -12.69 -11.45
C LYS A 28 -6.85 -11.50 -10.56
N GLY A 29 -6.38 -10.31 -10.90
CA GLY A 29 -6.70 -9.10 -10.17
C GLY A 29 -5.98 -8.99 -8.83
N MET A 30 -6.73 -8.75 -7.77
CA MET A 30 -6.23 -8.47 -6.43
C MET A 30 -6.71 -9.56 -5.47
N VAL A 31 -5.77 -10.25 -4.87
CA VAL A 31 -6.01 -11.27 -3.86
C VAL A 31 -5.29 -10.89 -2.58
N ALA A 32 -6.04 -10.73 -1.50
CA ALA A 32 -5.52 -10.47 -0.17
C ALA A 32 -5.54 -11.76 0.66
N PHE A 33 -4.47 -12.01 1.38
CA PHE A 33 -4.34 -13.20 2.21
C PHE A 33 -4.29 -12.82 3.69
N ILE A 34 -5.01 -13.60 4.49
CA ILE A 34 -4.94 -13.63 5.94
C ILE A 34 -4.23 -14.92 6.32
N LEU A 35 -3.26 -14.87 7.20
CA LEU A 35 -2.54 -16.03 7.70
C LEU A 35 -3.17 -16.47 9.03
N GLY A 36 -4.09 -17.42 8.97
CA GLY A 36 -4.74 -17.96 10.16
C GLY A 36 -3.88 -19.00 10.88
N ASN A 37 -4.16 -19.18 12.16
CA ASN A 37 -3.53 -20.19 12.99
C ASN A 37 -4.53 -21.31 13.30
N SER A 38 -4.04 -22.51 13.60
CA SER A 38 -4.87 -23.67 13.97
C SER A 38 -5.67 -23.46 15.28
N GLN A 39 -5.40 -22.38 16.03
CA GLN A 39 -6.11 -22.03 17.27
C GLN A 39 -7.24 -21.01 17.08
N ASP A 40 -7.29 -20.36 15.90
CA ASP A 40 -8.30 -19.35 15.60
C ASP A 40 -9.66 -20.02 15.37
N SER A 41 -10.74 -19.45 15.89
CA SER A 41 -12.08 -19.95 15.59
C SER A 41 -12.53 -19.54 14.17
N ILE A 42 -13.40 -20.33 13.56
CA ILE A 42 -13.94 -20.03 12.22
C ILE A 42 -14.64 -18.68 12.22
N GLU A 43 -15.38 -18.35 13.29
CA GLU A 43 -16.07 -17.07 13.43
C GLU A 43 -15.10 -15.89 13.45
N GLN A 44 -13.99 -16.00 14.17
CA GLN A 44 -12.96 -14.97 14.18
C GLN A 44 -12.31 -14.77 12.82
N LEU A 45 -12.04 -15.86 12.10
CA LEU A 45 -11.46 -15.81 10.76
C LEU A 45 -12.43 -15.19 9.75
N LYS A 46 -13.74 -15.45 9.87
CA LYS A 46 -14.77 -14.78 9.05
C LYS A 46 -14.83 -13.28 9.33
N GLU A 47 -14.84 -12.88 10.59
CA GLU A 47 -14.82 -11.45 10.98
C GLU A 47 -13.57 -10.74 10.45
N GLN A 48 -12.43 -11.42 10.42
CA GLN A 48 -11.20 -10.89 9.84
C GLN A 48 -11.31 -10.74 8.31
N GLN A 49 -11.92 -11.72 7.60
CA GLN A 49 -12.16 -11.60 6.16
C GLN A 49 -13.07 -10.43 5.84
N ASP A 50 -14.19 -10.30 6.56
CA ASP A 50 -15.13 -9.19 6.41
C ASP A 50 -14.45 -7.85 6.65
N SER A 51 -13.74 -7.72 7.78
CA SER A 51 -13.03 -6.50 8.12
C SER A 51 -12.02 -6.11 7.03
N LEU A 52 -11.22 -7.07 6.55
CA LEU A 52 -10.24 -6.82 5.50
C LEU A 52 -10.92 -6.45 4.17
N TYR A 53 -11.98 -7.16 3.79
CA TYR A 53 -12.75 -6.86 2.58
C TYR A 53 -13.34 -5.45 2.60
N TYR A 54 -14.03 -5.08 3.69
CA TYR A 54 -14.62 -3.74 3.82
C TYR A 54 -13.55 -2.63 3.80
N ASN A 55 -12.42 -2.86 4.42
CA ASN A 55 -11.33 -1.90 4.44
C ASN A 55 -10.67 -1.74 3.06
N LEU A 56 -10.48 -2.84 2.32
CA LEU A 56 -10.00 -2.82 0.94
C LEU A 56 -10.99 -2.09 0.03
N ASP A 57 -12.27 -2.43 0.11
CA ASP A 57 -13.33 -1.81 -0.68
C ASP A 57 -13.40 -0.30 -0.40
N PHE A 58 -13.39 0.09 0.87
CA PHE A 58 -13.40 1.51 1.27
C PHE A 58 -12.16 2.25 0.78
N TYR A 59 -10.97 1.67 0.95
CA TYR A 59 -9.72 2.26 0.50
C TYR A 59 -9.69 2.46 -1.01
N LEU A 60 -10.04 1.44 -1.77
CA LEU A 60 -10.01 1.46 -3.23
C LEU A 60 -11.09 2.37 -3.82
N LYS A 61 -12.24 2.49 -3.18
CA LYS A 61 -13.33 3.40 -3.58
C LYS A 61 -12.97 4.88 -3.48
N LYS A 62 -11.94 5.26 -2.74
CA LYS A 62 -11.40 6.63 -2.75
C LYS A 62 -10.92 7.06 -4.15
N TYR A 63 -10.55 6.09 -5.00
CA TYR A 63 -10.00 6.35 -6.32
C TYR A 63 -11.05 6.20 -7.41
N SER A 64 -11.46 7.31 -8.01
CA SER A 64 -12.47 7.32 -9.08
C SER A 64 -12.10 6.45 -10.29
N THR A 65 -10.79 6.23 -10.53
CA THR A 65 -10.26 5.40 -11.62
C THR A 65 -10.52 3.90 -11.45
N LEU A 66 -10.81 3.46 -10.22
CA LEU A 66 -11.11 2.06 -9.88
C LEU A 66 -12.61 1.81 -9.69
N ARG A 67 -13.46 2.84 -9.83
CA ARG A 67 -14.89 2.73 -9.65
C ARG A 67 -15.65 2.60 -10.97
N LYS A 68 -16.75 1.85 -10.91
CA LYS A 68 -17.82 1.84 -11.93
C LYS A 68 -19.11 2.29 -11.25
N GLY A 69 -19.45 3.57 -11.41
CA GLY A 69 -20.54 4.18 -10.64
C GLY A 69 -20.18 4.34 -9.15
N ARG A 70 -21.01 3.76 -8.28
CA ARG A 70 -20.81 3.77 -6.82
C ARG A 70 -19.95 2.61 -6.31
N ASN A 71 -19.78 1.56 -7.10
CA ASN A 71 -19.06 0.34 -6.72
C ASN A 71 -17.66 0.31 -7.33
N LEU A 72 -16.81 -0.58 -6.83
CA LEU A 72 -15.57 -0.92 -7.50
C LEU A 72 -15.85 -1.54 -8.87
N ALA A 73 -14.93 -1.35 -9.80
CA ALA A 73 -15.00 -1.96 -11.13
C ALA A 73 -14.55 -3.43 -11.15
N PHE A 74 -14.13 -3.95 -10.00
CA PHE A 74 -13.72 -5.33 -9.75
C PHE A 74 -13.97 -5.67 -8.28
N GLU A 75 -13.92 -6.93 -7.96
CA GLU A 75 -14.09 -7.44 -6.59
C GLU A 75 -12.75 -7.92 -6.05
N PRO A 76 -12.26 -7.37 -4.92
CA PRO A 76 -11.09 -7.89 -4.23
C PRO A 76 -11.40 -9.29 -3.67
N LEU A 77 -10.53 -10.26 -3.90
CA LEU A 77 -10.65 -11.58 -3.31
C LEU A 77 -9.91 -11.61 -1.97
N VAL A 78 -10.55 -12.09 -0.92
CA VAL A 78 -9.94 -12.29 0.41
C VAL A 78 -9.93 -13.78 0.72
N ILE A 79 -8.77 -14.31 1.07
CA ILE A 79 -8.57 -15.73 1.34
C ILE A 79 -7.84 -15.89 2.68
N THR A 80 -8.35 -16.75 3.55
CA THR A 80 -7.61 -17.17 4.75
C THR A 80 -6.81 -18.43 4.44
N VAL A 81 -5.50 -18.34 4.63
CA VAL A 81 -4.58 -19.48 4.46
C VAL A 81 -4.28 -20.08 5.82
N LEU A 82 -4.55 -21.35 5.96
CA LEU A 82 -4.38 -22.14 7.19
C LEU A 82 -3.25 -23.14 7.05
N PRO A 83 -2.54 -23.46 8.15
CA PRO A 83 -1.50 -24.49 8.13
C PRO A 83 -2.07 -25.89 7.83
N ASP A 84 -3.27 -26.16 8.35
CA ASP A 84 -3.97 -27.43 8.22
C ASP A 84 -5.34 -27.26 7.56
N LYS A 85 -5.82 -28.30 6.88
CA LYS A 85 -7.15 -28.30 6.28
C LYS A 85 -8.21 -28.33 7.39
N ILE A 86 -9.18 -27.40 7.28
CA ILE A 86 -10.34 -27.40 8.15
C ILE A 86 -11.52 -28.08 7.46
N ASP A 87 -12.34 -28.76 8.24
CA ASP A 87 -13.60 -29.37 7.78
C ASP A 87 -14.70 -28.28 7.86
N TYR A 88 -14.68 -27.38 6.87
CA TYR A 88 -15.63 -26.29 6.75
C TYR A 88 -16.15 -26.24 5.32
N GLU A 89 -17.43 -26.42 5.15
CA GLU A 89 -18.14 -26.23 3.90
C GLU A 89 -19.05 -24.99 4.02
N ASP A 90 -18.87 -24.04 3.10
CA ASP A 90 -19.75 -22.88 2.96
C ASP A 90 -20.60 -23.06 1.71
N GLU A 91 -21.90 -23.29 1.87
CA GLU A 91 -22.81 -23.51 0.74
C GLU A 91 -22.88 -22.30 -0.20
N ASP A 92 -22.70 -21.09 0.36
CA ASP A 92 -22.75 -19.82 -0.38
C ASP A 92 -21.38 -19.37 -0.92
N HIS A 93 -20.29 -20.06 -0.57
CA HIS A 93 -18.90 -19.72 -0.93
C HIS A 93 -18.52 -18.27 -0.60
N GLU A 94 -19.09 -17.72 0.46
CA GLU A 94 -18.86 -16.33 0.89
C GLU A 94 -17.49 -16.17 1.54
N TYR A 95 -17.03 -17.20 2.29
CA TYR A 95 -15.74 -17.20 2.99
C TYR A 95 -14.80 -18.27 2.42
N LEU A 96 -13.59 -17.85 2.09
CA LEU A 96 -12.63 -18.71 1.43
C LEU A 96 -11.49 -19.11 2.40
N PHE A 97 -11.38 -20.41 2.64
CA PHE A 97 -10.34 -21.02 3.45
C PHE A 97 -9.56 -22.03 2.62
N CYS A 98 -8.25 -22.03 2.71
CA CYS A 98 -7.42 -23.02 2.02
C CYS A 98 -6.10 -23.25 2.75
N THR A 99 -5.44 -24.32 2.39
CA THR A 99 -4.03 -24.54 2.72
C THR A 99 -3.13 -23.95 1.64
N CYS A 100 -1.83 -23.79 1.94
CA CYS A 100 -0.86 -23.28 0.96
C CYS A 100 -0.87 -24.05 -0.37
N GLY A 101 -1.16 -25.35 -0.34
CA GLY A 101 -1.19 -26.18 -1.56
C GLY A 101 -2.42 -25.94 -2.44
N GLU A 102 -3.49 -25.39 -1.90
CA GLU A 102 -4.79 -25.20 -2.57
C GLU A 102 -4.95 -23.79 -3.14
N ILE A 103 -4.08 -22.83 -2.78
CA ILE A 103 -4.18 -21.41 -3.17
C ILE A 103 -4.35 -21.28 -4.70
N ALA A 104 -3.53 -21.97 -5.50
CA ALA A 104 -3.55 -21.83 -6.95
C ALA A 104 -4.89 -22.25 -7.54
N SER A 105 -5.43 -23.39 -7.11
CA SER A 105 -6.71 -23.92 -7.58
C SER A 105 -7.86 -22.99 -7.20
N LEU A 106 -7.87 -22.50 -5.96
CA LEU A 106 -8.90 -21.60 -5.45
C LEU A 106 -8.89 -20.27 -6.21
N VAL A 107 -7.72 -19.66 -6.40
CA VAL A 107 -7.60 -18.42 -7.16
C VAL A 107 -8.00 -18.61 -8.62
N ASP A 108 -7.71 -19.75 -9.23
CA ASP A 108 -8.11 -20.04 -10.61
C ASP A 108 -9.61 -20.17 -10.78
N GLU A 109 -10.32 -20.62 -9.77
CA GLU A 109 -11.76 -20.78 -9.77
C GLU A 109 -12.50 -19.42 -9.65
N TYR A 110 -12.08 -18.58 -8.70
CA TYR A 110 -12.85 -17.37 -8.34
C TYR A 110 -12.36 -16.08 -9.01
N ALA A 111 -11.09 -15.96 -9.33
CA ALA A 111 -10.54 -14.70 -9.79
C ALA A 111 -10.74 -14.45 -11.29
N THR A 112 -11.59 -13.48 -11.62
CA THR A 112 -11.69 -12.92 -12.97
C THR A 112 -11.38 -11.43 -12.94
N PHE A 113 -10.55 -10.94 -13.87
CA PHE A 113 -10.11 -9.56 -13.84
C PHE A 113 -9.94 -8.92 -15.23
N ASP A 114 -10.32 -7.64 -15.36
CA ASP A 114 -10.12 -6.88 -16.59
C ASP A 114 -8.71 -6.26 -16.61
N LYS A 115 -7.95 -6.61 -17.63
CA LYS A 115 -6.60 -6.12 -17.89
C LYS A 115 -6.48 -4.59 -17.86
N LYS A 116 -7.53 -3.87 -18.26
CA LYS A 116 -7.54 -2.40 -18.26
C LYS A 116 -7.52 -1.82 -16.85
N ILE A 117 -8.10 -2.54 -15.90
CA ILE A 117 -8.17 -2.13 -14.49
C ILE A 117 -6.86 -2.43 -13.78
N TYR A 118 -6.14 -3.50 -14.18
CA TYR A 118 -4.88 -3.90 -13.59
C TYR A 118 -3.86 -2.76 -13.52
N LYS A 119 -3.64 -2.07 -14.63
CA LYS A 119 -2.68 -0.96 -14.69
C LYS A 119 -3.06 0.17 -13.72
N ARG A 120 -4.35 0.49 -13.64
CA ARG A 120 -4.87 1.51 -12.72
C ARG A 120 -4.75 1.09 -11.26
N LEU A 121 -5.01 -0.19 -10.98
CA LEU A 121 -4.86 -0.77 -9.66
C LEU A 121 -3.39 -0.70 -9.20
N CYS A 122 -2.45 -1.11 -10.04
CA CYS A 122 -1.03 -0.98 -9.74
C CYS A 122 -0.61 0.49 -9.50
N GLU A 123 -1.12 1.42 -10.29
CA GLU A 123 -0.88 2.86 -10.10
C GLU A 123 -1.41 3.36 -8.74
N VAL A 124 -2.56 2.86 -8.29
CA VAL A 124 -3.14 3.22 -6.99
C VAL A 124 -2.34 2.61 -5.84
N LEU A 125 -2.02 1.33 -5.91
CA LEU A 125 -1.25 0.65 -4.87
C LEU A 125 0.19 1.19 -4.74
N GLN A 126 0.75 1.70 -5.83
CA GLN A 126 2.07 2.34 -5.83
C GLN A 126 2.04 3.80 -5.34
N LYS A 127 0.86 4.45 -5.31
CA LYS A 127 0.75 5.87 -4.91
C LYS A 127 1.23 6.18 -3.51
N VAL A 128 1.13 5.25 -2.58
CA VAL A 128 1.67 5.40 -1.22
C VAL A 128 3.18 5.64 -1.22
N SER A 129 3.85 5.28 -2.30
CA SER A 129 5.30 5.40 -2.48
C SER A 129 5.72 6.34 -3.62
N GLU A 130 4.77 7.01 -4.29
CA GLU A 130 5.10 7.98 -5.35
C GLU A 130 5.42 9.35 -4.76
N ILE A 131 6.62 9.82 -5.03
CA ILE A 131 6.99 11.22 -4.80
C ILE A 131 6.37 12.04 -5.93
N LYS A 132 5.33 12.81 -5.64
CA LYS A 132 4.72 13.67 -6.66
C LYS A 132 5.72 14.74 -7.10
N PRO A 133 6.09 14.81 -8.39
CA PRO A 133 6.94 15.88 -8.87
C PRO A 133 6.21 17.22 -8.69
N ARG A 134 6.84 18.16 -7.96
CA ARG A 134 6.26 19.49 -7.62
C ARG A 134 5.89 20.32 -8.83
N LYS A 135 6.49 20.08 -9.99
CA LYS A 135 6.17 20.75 -11.25
C LYS A 135 5.62 19.74 -12.23
N LYS A 136 4.28 19.71 -12.36
CA LYS A 136 3.66 18.99 -13.46
C LYS A 136 4.08 19.65 -14.78
N ARG A 137 4.86 18.95 -15.59
CA ARG A 137 5.20 19.38 -16.95
C ARG A 137 3.99 19.16 -17.86
N ALA A 138 2.98 20.04 -17.72
CA ALA A 138 1.72 19.95 -18.48
C ALA A 138 1.88 20.20 -19.99
N ASN A 139 2.96 20.88 -20.40
CA ASN A 139 3.15 21.34 -21.77
C ASN A 139 4.03 20.43 -22.65
N VAL A 140 4.29 19.19 -22.22
CA VAL A 140 5.00 18.21 -23.06
C VAL A 140 4.02 17.62 -24.07
N LYS A 141 4.02 18.17 -25.28
CA LYS A 141 3.08 17.81 -26.37
C LYS A 141 3.65 16.80 -27.36
N LYS A 142 4.97 16.57 -27.37
CA LYS A 142 5.63 15.72 -28.37
C LYS A 142 6.30 14.53 -27.69
N GLU A 143 5.86 13.34 -28.02
CA GLU A 143 6.46 12.08 -27.59
C GLU A 143 7.90 11.95 -28.13
N GLY A 144 8.83 11.45 -27.30
CA GLY A 144 10.26 11.36 -27.63
C GLY A 144 11.04 12.67 -27.58
N SER A 145 10.42 13.79 -27.20
CA SER A 145 11.14 15.05 -26.95
C SER A 145 11.97 14.98 -25.66
N TYR A 146 13.01 15.84 -25.53
CA TYR A 146 13.76 15.96 -24.27
C TYR A 146 12.87 16.18 -23.05
N GLY A 147 11.76 16.93 -23.21
CA GLY A 147 10.77 17.13 -22.15
C GLY A 147 10.04 15.85 -21.77
N ASP A 148 9.72 14.99 -22.73
CA ASP A 148 9.10 13.69 -22.48
C ASP A 148 10.07 12.69 -21.85
N ILE A 149 11.33 12.68 -22.29
CA ILE A 149 12.38 11.87 -21.68
C ILE A 149 12.60 12.27 -20.22
N ILE A 150 12.72 13.57 -19.94
CA ILE A 150 12.88 14.06 -18.57
C ILE A 150 11.66 13.71 -17.72
N LYS A 151 10.43 13.83 -18.25
CA LYS A 151 9.21 13.44 -17.54
C LYS A 151 9.17 11.94 -17.22
N LYS A 152 9.64 11.08 -18.12
CA LYS A 152 9.78 9.64 -17.89
C LYS A 152 10.81 9.35 -16.80
N ILE A 153 11.99 9.98 -16.86
CA ILE A 153 13.04 9.86 -15.85
C ILE A 153 12.56 10.38 -14.48
N GLU A 154 11.89 11.53 -14.43
CA GLU A 154 11.31 12.07 -13.19
C GLU A 154 10.28 11.10 -12.60
N LYS A 155 9.50 10.40 -13.43
CA LYS A 155 8.54 9.39 -12.99
C LYS A 155 9.23 8.12 -12.45
N GLU A 156 10.31 7.68 -13.07
CA GLU A 156 11.10 6.53 -12.59
C GLU A 156 11.81 6.84 -11.27
N ILE A 157 12.37 8.05 -11.13
CA ILE A 157 13.01 8.52 -9.88
C ILE A 157 11.99 8.68 -8.74
N ALA A 158 10.72 8.98 -9.09
CA ALA A 158 9.66 9.15 -8.10
C ALA A 158 9.21 7.83 -7.44
N ASN A 159 9.53 6.68 -8.03
CA ASN A 159 9.19 5.38 -7.46
C ASN A 159 10.27 4.92 -6.49
N LEU A 160 9.87 4.67 -5.24
CA LEU A 160 10.75 4.01 -4.28
C LEU A 160 10.89 2.52 -4.65
N ASP A 161 12.11 1.99 -4.55
CA ASP A 161 12.34 0.57 -4.69
C ASP A 161 11.83 -0.22 -3.46
N GLU A 162 11.78 -1.55 -3.58
CA GLU A 162 11.25 -2.42 -2.50
C GLU A 162 12.04 -2.29 -1.20
N TRP A 163 13.37 -2.11 -1.27
CA TRP A 163 14.21 -1.93 -0.09
C TRP A 163 13.97 -0.60 0.60
N GLN A 164 13.74 0.47 -0.16
CA GLN A 164 13.39 1.77 0.36
C GLN A 164 12.02 1.74 1.04
N LYS A 165 11.03 1.07 0.44
CA LYS A 165 9.70 0.86 1.02
C LYS A 165 9.78 0.08 2.33
N LYS A 166 10.48 -1.06 2.32
CA LYS A 166 10.71 -1.86 3.51
C LYS A 166 11.35 -1.03 4.62
N ALA A 167 12.42 -0.29 4.33
CA ALA A 167 13.11 0.56 5.32
C ALA A 167 12.20 1.68 5.87
N ALA A 168 11.27 2.21 5.08
CA ALA A 168 10.33 3.24 5.51
C ALA A 168 9.24 2.69 6.45
N PHE A 169 8.69 1.52 6.16
CA PHE A 169 7.54 0.97 6.88
C PHE A 169 7.91 -0.01 8.01
N GLU A 170 9.09 -0.60 7.97
CA GLU A 170 9.55 -1.49 9.04
C GLU A 170 9.85 -0.69 10.33
N VAL A 171 9.21 -1.04 11.44
CA VAL A 171 9.40 -0.43 12.76
C VAL A 171 10.01 -1.47 13.70
N PRO A 172 11.34 -1.60 13.76
CA PRO A 172 12.00 -2.55 14.65
C PRO A 172 11.95 -2.07 16.13
N ASP A 173 12.03 -3.01 17.06
CA ASP A 173 12.11 -2.76 18.51
C ASP A 173 13.45 -2.15 18.94
N GLY A 174 14.02 -1.25 18.18
CA GLY A 174 15.29 -0.64 18.51
C GLY A 174 15.83 0.29 17.43
N PRO A 175 17.07 0.75 17.59
CA PRO A 175 17.67 1.67 16.63
C PRO A 175 17.79 1.04 15.24
N GLN A 176 17.17 1.66 14.25
CA GLN A 176 17.32 1.27 12.85
C GLN A 176 18.38 2.14 12.16
N ARG A 177 19.34 1.53 11.51
CA ARG A 177 20.36 2.22 10.72
C ARG A 177 20.15 2.01 9.22
N ILE A 178 19.80 3.06 8.49
CA ILE A 178 19.65 3.05 7.04
C ILE A 178 20.96 3.46 6.38
N LYS A 179 21.59 2.57 5.62
CA LYS A 179 22.81 2.83 4.86
C LYS A 179 22.49 2.89 3.36
N GLY A 180 23.20 3.75 2.64
CA GLY A 180 23.06 3.85 1.18
C GLY A 180 24.02 4.90 0.63
N LEU A 181 24.30 4.83 -0.66
CA LEU A 181 25.13 5.78 -1.39
C LEU A 181 24.53 7.19 -1.40
N ALA A 182 25.31 8.20 -1.76
CA ALA A 182 24.79 9.54 -2.01
C ALA A 182 23.73 9.47 -3.15
N GLY A 183 22.60 10.16 -2.99
CA GLY A 183 21.52 10.13 -3.96
C GLY A 183 20.60 8.90 -3.89
N SER A 184 20.82 7.93 -3.00
CA SER A 184 19.97 6.72 -2.85
C SER A 184 18.63 6.97 -2.17
N GLY A 185 18.12 8.18 -2.10
CA GLY A 185 16.79 8.47 -1.56
C GLY A 185 16.64 8.40 -0.03
N LYS A 186 17.72 8.34 0.75
CA LYS A 186 17.64 8.23 2.24
C LYS A 186 16.76 9.29 2.89
N THR A 187 16.87 10.55 2.45
CA THR A 187 16.03 11.67 2.94
C THR A 187 14.54 11.40 2.70
N ILE A 188 14.22 10.82 1.56
CA ILE A 188 12.84 10.48 1.17
C ILE A 188 12.32 9.34 2.04
N VAL A 189 13.12 8.28 2.24
CA VAL A 189 12.79 7.16 3.11
C VAL A 189 12.55 7.62 4.54
N LEU A 190 13.39 8.53 5.07
CA LEU A 190 13.22 9.06 6.43
C LEU A 190 11.97 9.95 6.54
N ALA A 191 11.68 10.79 5.54
CA ALA A 191 10.48 11.62 5.51
C ALA A 191 9.22 10.75 5.42
N LEU A 192 9.24 9.69 4.59
CA LEU A 192 8.14 8.74 4.48
C LEU A 192 7.94 7.98 5.79
N LYS A 193 9.03 7.56 6.45
CA LYS A 193 8.97 6.91 7.77
C LYS A 193 8.36 7.83 8.83
N ALA A 194 8.76 9.10 8.87
CA ALA A 194 8.20 10.07 9.80
C ALA A 194 6.71 10.27 9.55
N ALA A 195 6.29 10.40 8.29
CA ALA A 195 4.89 10.52 7.92
C ALA A 195 4.10 9.26 8.29
N TYR A 196 4.67 8.07 8.05
CA TYR A 196 4.06 6.79 8.42
C TYR A 196 3.87 6.68 9.93
N LEU A 197 4.91 6.92 10.73
CA LEU A 197 4.82 6.86 12.18
C LEU A 197 3.80 7.87 12.73
N HIS A 198 3.79 9.09 12.20
CA HIS A 198 2.83 10.13 12.59
C HIS A 198 1.38 9.73 12.30
N THR A 199 1.14 9.07 11.17
CA THR A 199 -0.20 8.63 10.77
C THR A 199 -0.65 7.39 11.56
N GLN A 200 0.28 6.45 11.83
CA GLN A 200 -0.04 5.18 12.49
C GLN A 200 -0.08 5.28 14.02
N TYR A 201 0.69 6.19 14.59
CA TYR A 201 0.85 6.37 16.04
C TYR A 201 0.70 7.85 16.39
N PRO A 202 -0.53 8.42 16.35
CA PRO A 202 -0.76 9.84 16.57
C PRO A 202 -0.30 10.37 17.93
N GLU A 203 -0.20 9.46 18.92
CA GLU A 203 0.27 9.75 20.27
C GLU A 203 1.79 9.92 20.39
N LEU A 204 2.54 9.48 19.37
CA LEU A 204 4.00 9.59 19.40
C LEU A 204 4.46 11.01 19.06
N LYS A 205 5.39 11.52 19.85
CA LYS A 205 6.16 12.73 19.53
C LYS A 205 7.37 12.36 18.70
N ILE A 206 7.40 12.77 17.46
CA ILE A 206 8.42 12.42 16.49
C ILE A 206 9.35 13.60 16.25
N GLY A 207 10.64 13.46 16.57
CA GLY A 207 11.66 14.45 16.27
C GLY A 207 12.46 14.10 15.03
N VAL A 208 12.43 14.95 14.00
CA VAL A 208 13.28 14.80 12.79
C VAL A 208 14.45 15.74 12.88
N THR A 209 15.68 15.20 12.88
CA THR A 209 16.91 15.99 12.98
C THR A 209 17.75 15.86 11.71
N TYR A 210 18.46 16.92 11.36
CA TYR A 210 19.33 16.95 10.18
C TYR A 210 20.51 17.91 10.40
N TYR A 211 21.61 17.67 9.70
CA TYR A 211 22.84 18.44 9.88
C TYR A 211 22.73 19.89 9.35
N THR A 212 22.01 20.11 8.25
CA THR A 212 21.93 21.43 7.59
C THR A 212 20.49 21.95 7.50
N ARG A 213 20.28 23.22 7.82
CA ARG A 213 19.00 23.90 7.73
C ARG A 213 18.41 23.91 6.31
N ALA A 214 19.23 23.73 5.29
CA ALA A 214 18.79 23.65 3.90
C ALA A 214 17.80 22.49 3.64
N LEU A 215 17.82 21.43 4.47
CA LEU A 215 16.91 20.30 4.36
C LEU A 215 15.54 20.54 5.02
N TYR A 216 15.39 21.57 5.86
CA TYR A 216 14.16 21.82 6.60
C TYR A 216 12.92 21.84 5.70
N GLN A 217 12.93 22.75 4.72
CA GLN A 217 11.76 22.90 3.83
C GLN A 217 11.49 21.65 2.98
N GLN A 218 12.54 20.91 2.66
CA GLN A 218 12.40 19.64 1.94
C GLN A 218 11.70 18.59 2.79
N TYR A 219 12.06 18.44 4.08
CA TYR A 219 11.40 17.53 5.00
C TYR A 219 9.93 17.93 5.23
N VAL A 220 9.68 19.20 5.55
CA VAL A 220 8.32 19.72 5.75
C VAL A 220 7.42 19.39 4.55
N ASN A 221 7.92 19.63 3.35
CA ASN A 221 7.14 19.40 2.14
C ASN A 221 6.91 17.90 1.87
N LEU A 222 7.96 17.06 2.02
CA LEU A 222 7.83 15.61 1.82
C LEU A 222 6.89 14.97 2.83
N ILE A 223 7.02 15.32 4.11
CA ILE A 223 6.16 14.81 5.18
C ILE A 223 4.72 15.24 4.94
N THR A 224 4.49 16.52 4.60
CA THR A 224 3.14 17.01 4.28
C THR A 224 2.51 16.25 3.13
N ASP A 225 3.26 16.06 2.04
CA ASP A 225 2.77 15.34 0.86
C ASP A 225 2.45 13.87 1.21
N PHE A 226 3.31 13.20 1.98
CA PHE A 226 3.10 11.81 2.38
C PHE A 226 1.93 11.64 3.36
N VAL A 227 1.81 12.48 4.39
CA VAL A 227 0.67 12.43 5.33
C VAL A 227 -0.63 12.68 4.59
N GLN A 228 -0.67 13.70 3.72
CA GLN A 228 -1.85 13.96 2.89
C GLN A 228 -2.21 12.79 1.96
N ASP A 229 -1.21 12.07 1.43
CA ASP A 229 -1.44 10.92 0.57
C ASP A 229 -1.87 9.67 1.36
N MET A 230 -1.40 9.51 2.61
CA MET A 230 -1.73 8.36 3.47
C MET A 230 -3.09 8.51 4.16
N SER A 231 -3.35 9.64 4.83
CA SER A 231 -4.54 9.84 5.66
C SER A 231 -5.56 10.80 5.05
N GLY A 232 -5.17 11.64 4.10
CA GLY A 232 -5.99 12.75 3.61
C GLY A 232 -6.06 13.93 4.58
N GLU A 233 -5.37 13.87 5.71
CA GLU A 233 -5.38 14.88 6.77
C GLU A 233 -4.19 15.83 6.69
N LYS A 234 -4.23 16.88 7.51
CA LYS A 234 -3.11 17.80 7.68
C LYS A 234 -2.15 17.26 8.74
N VAL A 235 -0.86 17.55 8.55
CA VAL A 235 0.16 17.20 9.54
C VAL A 235 -0.09 17.95 10.85
N ASP A 236 -0.08 17.25 11.96
CA ASP A 236 0.00 17.81 13.29
C ASP A 236 1.47 18.09 13.65
N TRP A 237 1.89 19.32 13.47
CA TRP A 237 3.27 19.76 13.73
C TRP A 237 3.61 19.91 15.22
N ASP A 238 2.65 19.75 16.12
CA ASP A 238 2.92 19.77 17.57
C ASP A 238 3.45 18.40 18.04
N ASN A 239 3.17 17.35 17.26
CA ASN A 239 3.64 15.98 17.50
C ASN A 239 4.74 15.53 16.52
N LEU A 240 5.16 16.38 15.53
CA LEU A 240 6.18 16.06 14.56
C LEU A 240 7.18 17.19 14.35
#